data_a9ebc990bfecb5e141e4b79c4fb8be8e
#
_entry.id   a9ebc990bfecb5e141e4b79c4fb8be8e
#
_cell.length_a   1.000
_cell.length_b   1.000
_cell.length_c   1.000
_cell.angle_alpha   90.00
_cell.angle_beta   90.00
_cell.angle_gamma   90.00
#
_symmetry.space_group_name_H-M   'P 1'
#
loop_
_entity.id
_entity.type
_entity.pdbx_description
1 polymer ?
#
loop_
_entity_poly.entity_id
_entity_poly.type
_entity_poly.pdbx_seq_one_letter_code
_entity_poly.pdbx_strand_id
1 'polypeptide(L)'
;MLAGCFLPATFAATAQEVVHALCGTVRSINSTAHTITVDTDDGSEGFFKDLTNTSVSLDFDKRIRADTAAAAFTKNGVRAIVFYFGDSDVRTAVALQNLGIGPFQNSSGTVVRFHRNEHVLTLERNSGDEESFQIIPKTVAETALGAVTGYELDFHDGDRVRVTAAPSNRGEEALLIRAM
;
A
#
# COMPACT_ATOMS: atom_id res chain seq x y z
N MET A 1 44.22 -20.87 -38.62
CA MET A 1 43.62 -21.11 -37.31
C MET A 1 43.15 -19.78 -36.73
N LEU A 2 41.85 -19.51 -36.80
CA LEU A 2 41.24 -18.30 -36.21
C LEU A 2 40.64 -18.71 -34.86
N ALA A 3 41.19 -18.16 -33.79
CA ALA A 3 40.66 -18.36 -32.43
C ALA A 3 39.53 -17.33 -32.22
N GLY A 4 38.28 -17.80 -32.17
CA GLY A 4 37.14 -16.98 -31.82
C GLY A 4 37.06 -16.77 -30.32
N CYS A 5 37.25 -15.54 -29.83
CA CYS A 5 36.96 -15.13 -28.48
C CYS A 5 35.46 -15.02 -28.27
N PHE A 6 34.85 -15.97 -27.57
CA PHE A 6 33.51 -15.82 -27.03
C PHE A 6 33.58 -14.98 -25.75
N LEU A 7 33.08 -13.74 -25.82
CA LEU A 7 32.81 -12.93 -24.63
C LEU A 7 31.47 -13.37 -24.02
N PRO A 8 31.42 -13.78 -22.75
CA PRO A 8 30.15 -14.01 -22.11
C PRO A 8 29.42 -12.68 -21.89
N ALA A 9 28.24 -12.56 -22.49
CA ALA A 9 27.32 -11.45 -22.19
C ALA A 9 26.78 -11.66 -20.75
N THR A 10 27.29 -10.88 -19.81
CA THR A 10 26.71 -10.78 -18.47
C THR A 10 25.40 -10.02 -18.58
N PHE A 11 24.29 -10.72 -18.53
CA PHE A 11 22.98 -10.10 -18.31
C PHE A 11 22.96 -9.60 -16.85
N ALA A 12 23.08 -8.28 -16.66
CA ALA A 12 22.74 -7.67 -15.38
C ALA A 12 21.21 -7.81 -15.22
N ALA A 13 20.78 -8.75 -14.37
CA ALA A 13 19.40 -8.76 -13.90
C ALA A 13 19.19 -7.49 -13.09
N THR A 14 18.43 -6.54 -13.62
CA THR A 14 17.94 -5.40 -12.84
C THR A 14 16.98 -5.99 -11.82
N ALA A 15 17.34 -5.91 -10.54
CA ALA A 15 16.41 -6.25 -9.47
C ALA A 15 15.20 -5.32 -9.63
N GLN A 16 14.03 -5.91 -9.84
CA GLN A 16 12.78 -5.15 -9.88
C GLN A 16 12.52 -4.66 -8.46
N GLU A 17 12.48 -3.34 -8.28
CA GLU A 17 12.18 -2.78 -6.97
C GLU A 17 10.74 -3.13 -6.59
N VAL A 18 10.59 -3.63 -5.36
CA VAL A 18 9.29 -3.98 -4.80
C VAL A 18 8.59 -2.71 -4.37
N VAL A 19 7.37 -2.51 -4.84
CA VAL A 19 6.53 -1.40 -4.42
C VAL A 19 5.74 -1.80 -3.20
N HIS A 20 5.86 -1.01 -2.14
CA HIS A 20 5.15 -1.16 -0.88
C HIS A 20 4.02 -0.15 -0.76
N ALA A 21 3.08 -0.39 0.16
CA ALA A 21 1.99 0.53 0.48
C ALA A 21 1.89 0.79 1.98
N LEU A 22 1.60 2.02 2.35
CA LEU A 22 1.21 2.37 3.72
C LEU A 22 0.08 3.38 3.71
N CYS A 23 -0.71 3.41 4.77
CA CYS A 23 -1.75 4.40 4.98
C CYS A 23 -1.33 5.39 6.07
N GLY A 24 -1.74 6.64 5.88
CA GLY A 24 -1.49 7.69 6.86
C GLY A 24 -2.10 9.02 6.44
N THR A 25 -1.90 10.03 7.29
CA THR A 25 -2.36 11.40 7.04
C THR A 25 -1.21 12.26 6.53
N VAL A 26 -1.38 12.90 5.40
CA VAL A 26 -0.40 13.84 4.86
C VAL A 26 -0.28 15.03 5.79
N ARG A 27 0.84 15.12 6.52
CA ARG A 27 1.11 16.14 7.52
C ARG A 27 1.67 17.42 6.93
N SER A 28 2.64 17.27 6.04
CA SER A 28 3.28 18.41 5.41
C SER A 28 3.70 18.11 3.98
N ILE A 29 3.75 19.16 3.17
CA ILE A 29 4.17 19.12 1.77
C ILE A 29 5.23 20.19 1.58
N ASN A 30 6.39 19.79 1.08
CA ASN A 30 7.45 20.70 0.66
C ASN A 30 7.57 20.67 -0.86
N SER A 31 6.93 21.64 -1.52
CA SER A 31 6.88 21.72 -2.98
C SER A 31 8.26 22.00 -3.60
N THR A 32 9.16 22.67 -2.88
CA THR A 32 10.50 22.98 -3.37
C THR A 32 11.42 21.76 -3.32
N ALA A 33 11.32 20.97 -2.26
CA ALA A 33 12.11 19.75 -2.09
C ALA A 33 11.43 18.52 -2.72
N HIS A 34 10.21 18.66 -3.24
CA HIS A 34 9.37 17.56 -3.73
C HIS A 34 9.27 16.41 -2.72
N THR A 35 8.95 16.76 -1.46
CA THR A 35 8.81 15.79 -0.38
C THR A 35 7.47 15.93 0.31
N ILE A 36 6.97 14.83 0.83
CA ILE A 36 5.83 14.79 1.76
C ILE A 36 6.23 14.08 3.05
N THR A 37 5.60 14.50 4.12
CA THR A 37 5.64 13.81 5.39
C THR A 37 4.26 13.26 5.69
N VAL A 38 4.20 12.01 6.13
CA VAL A 38 2.96 11.29 6.41
C VAL A 38 3.03 10.76 7.84
N ASP A 39 2.01 11.08 8.65
CA ASP A 39 1.78 10.42 9.93
C ASP A 39 1.09 9.09 9.63
N THR A 40 1.81 8.00 9.82
CA THR A 40 1.37 6.65 9.43
C THR A 40 0.47 6.02 10.51
N ASP A 41 -0.31 5.03 10.13
CA ASP A 41 -1.26 4.36 11.02
C ASP A 41 -0.60 3.51 12.11
N ASP A 42 0.69 3.23 11.99
CA ASP A 42 1.47 2.58 13.04
C ASP A 42 2.08 3.56 14.05
N GLY A 43 1.79 4.86 13.88
CA GLY A 43 2.27 5.93 14.76
C GLY A 43 3.67 6.43 14.43
N SER A 44 4.26 5.96 13.35
CA SER A 44 5.54 6.47 12.84
C SER A 44 5.34 7.64 11.88
N GLU A 45 6.44 8.32 11.57
CA GLU A 45 6.49 9.37 10.55
C GLU A 45 7.22 8.85 9.32
N GLY A 46 6.60 8.96 8.16
CA GLY A 46 7.18 8.56 6.87
C GLY A 46 7.59 9.78 6.05
N PHE A 47 8.83 9.79 5.56
CA PHE A 47 9.31 10.80 4.62
C PHE A 47 9.41 10.21 3.21
N PHE A 48 8.82 10.91 2.23
CA PHE A 48 8.77 10.45 0.86
C PHE A 48 9.21 11.56 -0.09
N LYS A 49 10.03 11.20 -1.08
CA LYS A 49 10.32 12.03 -2.26
C LYS A 49 9.40 11.65 -3.39
N ASP A 50 9.10 12.62 -4.21
CA ASP A 50 8.44 12.42 -5.50
C ASP A 50 9.45 11.95 -6.57
N LEU A 51 9.05 10.96 -7.36
CA LEU A 51 9.78 10.53 -8.56
C LEU A 51 9.30 11.33 -9.78
N THR A 52 9.70 12.58 -9.90
CA THR A 52 9.27 13.45 -10.99
C THR A 52 9.74 13.01 -12.39
N ASN A 53 10.64 12.04 -12.51
CA ASN A 53 11.29 11.68 -13.80
C ASN A 53 11.40 10.19 -14.12
N THR A 54 10.80 9.30 -13.36
CA THR A 54 10.81 7.88 -13.69
C THR A 54 9.41 7.44 -14.09
N SER A 55 9.31 6.93 -15.31
CA SER A 55 8.17 6.11 -15.74
C SER A 55 8.22 4.78 -14.99
N VAL A 56 8.01 4.79 -13.69
CA VAL A 56 7.72 3.57 -12.95
C VAL A 56 6.35 3.14 -13.42
N SER A 57 6.31 2.14 -14.27
CA SER A 57 5.08 1.43 -14.57
C SER A 57 4.65 0.75 -13.29
N LEU A 58 3.69 1.36 -12.60
CA LEU A 58 2.98 0.68 -11.54
C LEU A 58 2.08 -0.33 -12.24
N ASP A 59 2.53 -1.56 -12.25
CA ASP A 59 1.74 -2.70 -12.75
C ASP A 59 0.62 -3.07 -11.77
N PHE A 60 0.06 -2.02 -11.11
CA PHE A 60 -1.10 -2.18 -10.28
C PHE A 60 -2.31 -2.46 -11.15
N ASP A 61 -3.14 -3.37 -10.67
CA ASP A 61 -4.45 -3.60 -11.24
C ASP A 61 -5.10 -2.24 -11.56
N LYS A 62 -5.58 -2.07 -12.79
CA LYS A 62 -6.26 -0.86 -13.28
C LYS A 62 -7.44 -0.40 -12.40
N ARG A 63 -7.85 -1.23 -11.45
CA ARG A 63 -8.87 -0.96 -10.44
C ARG A 63 -8.38 -0.08 -9.29
N ILE A 64 -7.07 -0.03 -9.02
CA ILE A 64 -6.49 0.88 -8.04
C ILE A 64 -6.24 2.20 -8.74
N ARG A 65 -7.09 3.18 -8.46
CA ARG A 65 -6.87 4.55 -8.92
C ARG A 65 -5.89 5.20 -7.96
N ALA A 66 -4.62 5.12 -8.32
CA ALA A 66 -3.59 5.90 -7.67
C ALA A 66 -3.37 7.19 -8.48
N ASP A 67 -3.39 8.32 -7.82
CA ASP A 67 -2.90 9.56 -8.41
C ASP A 67 -1.39 9.41 -8.63
N THR A 68 -0.86 10.10 -9.64
CA THR A 68 0.60 10.18 -9.79
C THR A 68 1.17 10.94 -8.59
N ALA A 69 2.39 10.59 -8.17
CA ALA A 69 3.03 11.24 -7.02
C ALA A 69 3.04 12.78 -7.16
N ALA A 70 3.25 13.32 -8.36
CA ALA A 70 3.23 14.76 -8.62
C ALA A 70 1.88 15.42 -8.30
N ALA A 71 0.76 14.80 -8.65
CA ALA A 71 -0.57 15.34 -8.37
C ALA A 71 -0.93 15.24 -6.89
N ALA A 72 -0.37 14.29 -6.18
CA ALA A 72 -0.63 14.04 -4.78
C ALA A 72 0.03 15.06 -3.83
N PHE A 73 1.12 15.69 -4.27
CA PHE A 73 1.86 16.70 -3.49
C PHE A 73 1.15 18.08 -3.40
N THR A 74 -0.16 18.12 -3.51
CA THR A 74 -0.92 19.39 -3.52
C THR A 74 -1.75 19.64 -2.27
N LYS A 75 -1.99 18.64 -1.41
CA LYS A 75 -2.89 18.75 -0.26
C LYS A 75 -2.31 18.09 0.99
N ASN A 76 -2.27 18.84 2.09
CA ASN A 76 -2.03 18.32 3.43
C ASN A 76 -3.35 18.08 4.19
N GLY A 77 -3.31 17.30 5.25
CA GLY A 77 -4.45 16.96 6.10
C GLY A 77 -5.41 15.91 5.53
N VAL A 78 -5.12 15.36 4.34
CA VAL A 78 -5.88 14.25 3.77
C VAL A 78 -5.26 12.92 4.15
N ARG A 79 -6.11 11.90 4.29
CA ARG A 79 -5.65 10.53 4.44
C ARG A 79 -5.35 9.93 3.07
N ALA A 80 -4.26 9.22 2.97
CA ALA A 80 -3.81 8.63 1.71
C ALA A 80 -3.14 7.28 1.91
N ILE A 81 -3.21 6.43 0.88
CA ILE A 81 -2.31 5.29 0.73
C ILE A 81 -1.16 5.76 -0.12
N VAL A 82 0.06 5.64 0.41
CA VAL A 82 1.31 5.98 -0.29
C VAL A 82 1.91 4.70 -0.83
N PHE A 83 2.09 4.63 -2.14
CA PHE A 83 2.86 3.59 -2.80
C PHE A 83 4.30 4.06 -2.94
N TYR A 84 5.24 3.24 -2.49
CA TYR A 84 6.64 3.65 -2.41
C TYR A 84 7.59 2.46 -2.58
N PHE A 85 8.83 2.76 -2.84
CA PHE A 85 9.94 1.82 -2.75
C PHE A 85 11.09 2.39 -1.92
N GLY A 86 12.01 1.53 -1.52
CA GLY A 86 13.12 1.85 -0.64
C GLY A 86 12.80 1.60 0.83
N ASP A 87 13.82 1.25 1.57
CA ASP A 87 13.79 0.88 3.00
C ASP A 87 14.57 1.86 3.87
N SER A 88 15.10 2.94 3.26
CA SER A 88 15.80 4.01 3.98
C SER A 88 14.84 4.96 4.68
N ASP A 89 15.38 5.86 5.52
CA ASP A 89 14.62 6.91 6.20
C ASP A 89 13.87 7.83 5.22
N VAL A 90 14.41 7.99 4.00
CA VAL A 90 13.76 8.72 2.92
C VAL A 90 13.38 7.74 1.81
N ARG A 91 12.10 7.43 1.75
CA ARG A 91 11.50 6.53 0.75
C ARG A 91 11.11 7.31 -0.50
N THR A 92 10.93 6.62 -1.61
CA THR A 92 10.50 7.25 -2.85
C THR A 92 9.04 6.92 -3.13
N ALA A 93 8.16 7.91 -3.06
CA ALA A 93 6.77 7.76 -3.43
C ALA A 93 6.64 7.66 -4.95
N VAL A 94 5.87 6.69 -5.42
CA VAL A 94 5.58 6.47 -6.85
C VAL A 94 4.13 6.82 -7.20
N ALA A 95 3.22 6.71 -6.23
CA ALA A 95 1.83 7.10 -6.36
C ALA A 95 1.17 7.35 -5.00
N LEU A 96 0.06 8.08 -5.00
CA LEU A 96 -0.81 8.22 -3.85
C LEU A 96 -2.27 7.94 -4.25
N GLN A 97 -2.95 7.16 -3.42
CA GLN A 97 -4.39 7.04 -3.46
C GLN A 97 -4.99 7.97 -2.40
N ASN A 98 -5.64 9.04 -2.83
CA ASN A 98 -6.31 9.97 -1.92
C ASN A 98 -7.59 9.33 -1.38
N LEU A 99 -7.68 9.17 -0.06
CA LEU A 99 -8.86 8.63 0.62
C LEU A 99 -9.81 9.73 1.10
N GLY A 100 -9.36 11.00 1.11
CA GLY A 100 -10.15 12.14 1.57
C GLY A 100 -10.05 12.39 3.07
N ILE A 101 -11.11 13.00 3.61
CA ILE A 101 -11.27 13.35 5.03
C ILE A 101 -12.51 12.60 5.51
N GLY A 102 -12.40 11.33 5.77
CA GLY A 102 -13.55 10.55 6.20
C GLY A 102 -13.50 10.22 7.68
N PRO A 103 -14.50 9.60 8.24
CA PRO A 103 -14.27 8.75 9.37
C PRO A 103 -13.50 7.53 8.86
N PHE A 104 -12.32 7.28 9.43
CA PHE A 104 -11.54 6.07 9.20
C PHE A 104 -11.31 5.38 10.52
N GLN A 105 -11.26 4.05 10.47
CA GLN A 105 -10.91 3.24 11.62
C GLN A 105 -9.74 2.33 11.29
N ASN A 106 -8.92 2.05 12.32
CA ASN A 106 -7.86 1.08 12.27
C ASN A 106 -8.19 -0.06 13.20
N SER A 107 -8.20 -1.27 12.67
CA SER A 107 -8.43 -2.49 13.45
C SER A 107 -7.26 -3.43 13.26
N SER A 108 -6.87 -4.12 14.34
CA SER A 108 -5.85 -5.16 14.30
C SER A 108 -6.39 -6.41 14.96
N GLY A 109 -6.12 -7.54 14.38
CA GLY A 109 -6.62 -8.81 14.88
C GLY A 109 -6.05 -10.02 14.15
N THR A 110 -6.58 -11.16 14.49
CA THR A 110 -6.27 -12.43 13.86
C THR A 110 -7.41 -12.80 12.90
N VAL A 111 -7.08 -13.23 11.71
CA VAL A 111 -8.07 -13.72 10.73
C VAL A 111 -8.72 -14.98 11.28
N VAL A 112 -10.03 -14.94 11.45
CA VAL A 112 -10.84 -16.11 11.85
C VAL A 112 -11.66 -16.64 10.69
N ARG A 113 -11.85 -15.84 9.66
CA ARG A 113 -12.60 -16.26 8.47
C ARG A 113 -12.31 -15.36 7.27
N PHE A 114 -12.14 -15.97 6.10
CA PHE A 114 -12.13 -15.25 4.84
C PHE A 114 -13.08 -15.89 3.83
N HIS A 115 -14.20 -15.21 3.57
CA HIS A 115 -15.18 -15.62 2.56
C HIS A 115 -14.80 -15.06 1.19
N ARG A 116 -14.04 -15.82 0.38
CA ARG A 116 -13.54 -15.39 -0.92
C ARG A 116 -14.64 -14.97 -1.89
N ASN A 117 -15.75 -15.73 -1.96
CA ASN A 117 -16.83 -15.44 -2.90
C ASN A 117 -17.60 -14.17 -2.55
N GLU A 118 -17.68 -13.83 -1.28
CA GLU A 118 -18.34 -12.64 -0.77
C GLU A 118 -17.37 -11.48 -0.57
N HIS A 119 -16.08 -11.75 -0.66
CA HIS A 119 -14.99 -10.79 -0.38
C HIS A 119 -15.11 -10.18 1.02
N VAL A 120 -15.41 -11.01 2.02
CA VAL A 120 -15.52 -10.59 3.43
C VAL A 120 -14.41 -11.21 4.26
N LEU A 121 -13.66 -10.35 4.94
CA LEU A 121 -12.64 -10.70 5.91
C LEU A 121 -13.17 -10.47 7.31
N THR A 122 -13.11 -11.49 8.18
CA THR A 122 -13.48 -11.37 9.60
C THR A 122 -12.23 -11.54 10.47
N LEU A 123 -12.05 -10.59 11.37
CA LEU A 123 -10.96 -10.57 12.35
C LEU A 123 -11.52 -10.77 13.77
N GLU A 124 -10.82 -11.54 14.59
CA GLU A 124 -10.97 -11.52 16.03
C GLU A 124 -9.96 -10.55 16.62
N ARG A 125 -10.45 -9.54 17.33
CA ARG A 125 -9.64 -8.58 18.06
C ARG A 125 -9.06 -9.18 19.33
N ASN A 126 -8.06 -8.52 19.91
CA ASN A 126 -7.52 -8.93 21.22
C ASN A 126 -8.56 -8.91 22.35
N SER A 127 -9.67 -8.19 22.18
CA SER A 127 -10.82 -8.18 23.11
C SER A 127 -11.69 -9.45 23.00
N GLY A 128 -11.50 -10.27 21.96
CA GLY A 128 -12.36 -11.41 21.64
C GLY A 128 -13.56 -11.05 20.75
N ASP A 129 -13.73 -9.79 20.40
CA ASP A 129 -14.81 -9.33 19.51
C ASP A 129 -14.46 -9.62 18.05
N GLU A 130 -15.44 -10.10 17.29
CA GLU A 130 -15.29 -10.25 15.84
C GLU A 130 -15.69 -8.97 15.10
N GLU A 131 -14.94 -8.64 14.08
CA GLU A 131 -15.19 -7.51 13.18
C GLU A 131 -15.02 -7.94 11.73
N SER A 132 -15.96 -7.56 10.87
CA SER A 132 -15.96 -7.94 9.47
C SER A 132 -15.76 -6.75 8.54
N PHE A 133 -14.95 -6.96 7.51
CA PHE A 133 -14.60 -5.96 6.51
C PHE A 133 -14.91 -6.46 5.12
N GLN A 134 -15.56 -5.60 4.33
CA GLN A 134 -15.77 -5.85 2.91
C GLN A 134 -14.49 -5.51 2.13
N ILE A 135 -13.95 -6.46 1.39
CA ILE A 135 -12.87 -6.22 0.44
C ILE A 135 -13.48 -5.75 -0.87
N ILE A 136 -13.09 -4.58 -1.30
CA ILE A 136 -13.59 -3.95 -2.53
C ILE A 136 -12.49 -3.90 -3.61
N PRO A 137 -12.81 -3.61 -4.88
CA PRO A 137 -11.81 -3.54 -5.95
C PRO A 137 -10.69 -2.50 -5.74
N LYS A 138 -10.90 -1.55 -4.81
CA LYS A 138 -9.92 -0.51 -4.46
C LYS A 138 -9.11 -0.86 -3.21
N THR A 139 -9.42 -1.96 -2.54
CA THR A 139 -8.66 -2.41 -1.37
C THR A 139 -7.23 -2.73 -1.80
N VAL A 140 -6.29 -2.17 -1.10
CA VAL A 140 -4.86 -2.46 -1.24
C VAL A 140 -4.45 -3.41 -0.14
N ALA A 141 -3.56 -4.32 -0.44
CA ALA A 141 -2.97 -5.18 0.55
C ALA A 141 -1.45 -5.07 0.51
N GLU A 142 -0.85 -4.87 1.66
CA GLU A 142 0.59 -4.84 1.85
C GLU A 142 1.07 -6.18 2.39
N THR A 143 1.92 -6.84 1.64
CA THR A 143 2.54 -8.13 1.98
C THR A 143 4.06 -7.99 2.11
N ALA A 144 4.72 -9.04 2.57
CA ALA A 144 6.18 -9.10 2.56
C ALA A 144 6.80 -9.02 1.15
N LEU A 145 6.01 -9.30 0.11
CA LEU A 145 6.41 -9.23 -1.30
C LEU A 145 5.98 -7.94 -1.99
N GLY A 146 5.40 -6.99 -1.24
CA GLY A 146 4.94 -5.71 -1.71
C GLY A 146 3.43 -5.54 -1.72
N ALA A 147 3.00 -4.43 -2.31
CA ALA A 147 1.60 -4.05 -2.43
C ALA A 147 0.92 -4.81 -3.58
N VAL A 148 -0.24 -5.37 -3.28
CA VAL A 148 -1.11 -6.07 -4.23
C VAL A 148 -2.55 -5.61 -4.07
N THR A 149 -3.45 -6.02 -4.97
CA THR A 149 -4.88 -5.78 -4.77
C THR A 149 -5.43 -6.67 -3.67
N GLY A 150 -6.41 -6.20 -2.90
CA GLY A 150 -7.03 -7.00 -1.85
C GLY A 150 -7.65 -8.31 -2.36
N TYR A 151 -8.00 -8.38 -3.65
CA TYR A 151 -8.54 -9.58 -4.29
C TYR A 151 -7.50 -10.67 -4.59
N GLU A 152 -6.22 -10.30 -4.64
CA GLU A 152 -5.11 -11.23 -4.87
C GLU A 152 -4.61 -11.87 -3.59
N LEU A 153 -5.08 -11.38 -2.44
CA LEU A 153 -4.69 -11.95 -1.15
C LEU A 153 -5.40 -13.26 -0.88
N ASP A 154 -4.62 -14.15 -0.32
CA ASP A 154 -5.07 -15.41 0.24
C ASP A 154 -4.83 -15.41 1.74
N PHE A 155 -5.88 -15.05 2.50
CA PHE A 155 -5.82 -15.07 3.95
C PHE A 155 -6.08 -16.47 4.49
N HIS A 156 -5.32 -16.82 5.52
CA HIS A 156 -5.49 -18.06 6.27
C HIS A 156 -5.96 -17.74 7.69
N ASP A 157 -6.73 -18.66 8.27
CA ASP A 157 -7.09 -18.57 9.66
C ASP A 157 -5.81 -18.55 10.52
N GLY A 158 -5.73 -17.59 11.43
CA GLY A 158 -4.56 -17.36 12.25
C GLY A 158 -3.62 -16.26 11.76
N ASP A 159 -3.76 -15.76 10.54
CA ASP A 159 -2.97 -14.64 10.04
C ASP A 159 -3.25 -13.38 10.87
N ARG A 160 -2.19 -12.68 11.24
CA ARG A 160 -2.31 -11.40 11.93
C ARG A 160 -2.26 -10.27 10.95
N VAL A 161 -3.27 -9.41 11.00
CA VAL A 161 -3.40 -8.30 10.07
C VAL A 161 -3.83 -7.01 10.78
N ARG A 162 -3.50 -5.89 10.16
CA ARG A 162 -4.06 -4.57 10.45
C ARG A 162 -4.88 -4.12 9.26
N VAL A 163 -6.08 -3.60 9.53
CA VAL A 163 -7.00 -3.10 8.52
C VAL A 163 -7.25 -1.62 8.78
N THR A 164 -7.07 -0.78 7.77
CA THR A 164 -7.61 0.57 7.70
C THR A 164 -8.89 0.50 6.90
N ALA A 165 -10.00 0.94 7.47
CA ALA A 165 -11.32 0.85 6.88
C ALA A 165 -12.09 2.18 6.93
N ALA A 166 -13.13 2.27 6.12
CA ALA A 166 -14.11 3.35 6.16
C ALA A 166 -15.52 2.78 6.17
N PRO A 167 -16.46 3.45 6.87
CA PRO A 167 -17.84 3.04 6.87
C PRO A 167 -18.48 3.25 5.49
N SER A 168 -19.32 2.33 5.10
CA SER A 168 -20.14 2.40 3.90
C SER A 168 -21.57 1.92 4.18
N ASN A 169 -22.43 2.02 3.17
CA ASN A 169 -23.80 1.50 3.27
C ASN A 169 -23.87 -0.05 3.31
N ARG A 170 -22.74 -0.73 3.11
CA ARG A 170 -22.60 -2.20 3.16
C ARG A 170 -21.82 -2.70 4.37
N GLY A 171 -21.49 -1.82 5.31
CA GLY A 171 -20.64 -2.09 6.45
C GLY A 171 -19.25 -1.42 6.31
N GLU A 172 -18.25 -1.96 6.95
CA GLU A 172 -16.90 -1.42 6.91
C GLU A 172 -16.16 -1.91 5.65
N GLU A 173 -15.74 -0.98 4.80
CA GLU A 173 -14.93 -1.28 3.61
C GLU A 173 -13.45 -1.19 3.94
N ALA A 174 -12.71 -2.27 3.73
CA ALA A 174 -11.26 -2.27 3.86
C ALA A 174 -10.62 -1.42 2.75
N LEU A 175 -9.76 -0.50 3.15
CA LEU A 175 -8.98 0.36 2.24
C LEU A 175 -7.55 -0.14 2.11
N LEU A 176 -6.89 -0.43 3.24
CA LEU A 176 -5.58 -1.07 3.29
C LEU A 176 -5.60 -2.21 4.28
N ILE A 177 -5.06 -3.35 3.89
CA ILE A 177 -4.83 -4.52 4.76
C ILE A 177 -3.32 -4.78 4.78
N ARG A 178 -2.75 -4.87 5.96
CA ARG A 178 -1.32 -5.11 6.15
C ARG A 178 -1.10 -6.37 6.99
N ALA A 179 -0.33 -7.32 6.47
CA ALA A 179 0.18 -8.43 7.25
C ALA A 179 1.14 -7.94 8.35
N MET A 180 1.07 -8.55 9.55
CA MET A 180 1.89 -8.17 10.72
C MET A 180 2.84 -9.29 11.11
#